data_b6fe94d305fe8376b37be8b29f0b03f5
#
_entry.id   b6fe94d305fe8376b37be8b29f0b03f5
#
_cell.length_a   1.000
_cell.length_b   1.000
_cell.length_c   1.000
_cell.angle_alpha   90.00
_cell.angle_beta   90.00
_cell.angle_gamma   90.00
#
_symmetry.space_group_name_H-M   'P 1'
#
loop_
_entity.id
_entity.type
_entity.pdbx_description
1 polymer ?
#
loop_
_entity_poly.entity_id
_entity_poly.type
_entity_poly.pdbx_seq_one_letter_code
_entity_poly.pdbx_strand_id
1 'polypeptide(L)'
;MAGDDAKNGSGGAPKGNAASGELPGEEREFAGPTRLAAALRSGRFAVTCDLHPPRGTRMDDFSREALLLAPLADAVFVTESPGARPRVSSLAGCILLRELGVEPVLQLTCIRSNRIALKSELLGAAAWGIYNLLLLGGDPARLGDHPEAVDVRCLGTPGLIALAAGMRKGGPEVEGGSPGIPFLIGAAVDHRGGRAELERARAKLEAGADFLVTQPVFDAAAFAGWWEEARAVLREPSLLAGVLVLGSARAARFLSGGLPGVEVPGEVILRLEKAANPDLEGAALAAETARALREIPGLSGIHFMKAAPAESVRKAVTRAGLV
;
A
#
# COMPACT_ATOMS: atom_id res chain seq x y z
N MET A 1 26.98 -38.50 66.12
CA MET A 1 25.79 -38.86 66.91
C MET A 1 24.61 -38.31 66.11
N ALA A 2 23.97 -39.15 65.38
CA ALA A 2 22.72 -39.85 65.65
C ALA A 2 21.58 -38.83 65.71
N GLY A 3 20.54 -38.93 65.04
CA GLY A 3 19.82 -39.90 64.27
C GLY A 3 18.62 -39.24 63.71
N ASP A 4 18.18 -39.70 62.54
CA ASP A 4 16.89 -40.29 62.19
C ASP A 4 15.62 -39.55 62.67
N ASP A 5 14.76 -39.18 61.77
CA ASP A 5 13.57 -39.95 61.48
C ASP A 5 12.73 -39.33 60.37
N ALA A 6 12.36 -40.16 59.45
CA ALA A 6 11.44 -39.97 58.39
C ALA A 6 9.98 -39.75 58.85
N LYS A 7 9.17 -38.99 58.16
CA LYS A 7 7.75 -39.35 57.90
C LYS A 7 7.22 -38.79 56.63
N ASN A 8 6.80 -39.68 55.76
CA ASN A 8 5.92 -39.56 54.60
C ASN A 8 4.73 -38.61 54.80
N GLY A 9 4.52 -37.76 53.82
CA GLY A 9 3.28 -37.04 53.60
C GLY A 9 2.99 -36.96 52.11
N SER A 10 2.27 -37.95 51.60
CA SER A 10 1.73 -38.00 50.26
C SER A 10 0.65 -36.89 50.08
N GLY A 11 1.01 -35.81 49.45
CA GLY A 11 0.10 -34.77 49.00
C GLY A 11 -0.05 -34.84 47.49
N GLY A 12 -1.14 -35.44 47.00
CA GLY A 12 -1.46 -35.52 45.59
C GLY A 12 -1.64 -34.14 45.00
N ALA A 13 -0.87 -33.80 43.97
CA ALA A 13 -1.12 -32.65 43.12
C ALA A 13 -2.41 -32.87 42.32
N PRO A 14 -3.28 -31.86 42.20
CA PRO A 14 -4.46 -32.00 41.35
C PRO A 14 -3.97 -32.07 39.88
N LYS A 15 -4.35 -33.15 39.21
CA LYS A 15 -4.24 -33.26 37.75
C LYS A 15 -5.12 -32.19 37.13
N GLY A 16 -4.49 -31.10 36.76
CA GLY A 16 -5.13 -30.10 35.88
C GLY A 16 -5.47 -30.77 34.55
N ASN A 17 -6.75 -30.86 34.30
CA ASN A 17 -7.34 -31.24 33.05
C ASN A 17 -6.91 -30.15 32.03
N ALA A 18 -5.85 -30.39 31.27
CA ALA A 18 -5.57 -29.62 30.07
C ALA A 18 -6.70 -29.97 29.07
N ALA A 19 -7.72 -29.15 29.08
CA ALA A 19 -8.64 -29.10 27.96
C ALA A 19 -7.83 -28.70 26.74
N SER A 20 -7.47 -29.68 25.92
CA SER A 20 -7.07 -29.48 24.54
C SER A 20 -8.29 -28.93 23.82
N GLY A 21 -8.46 -27.61 23.92
CA GLY A 21 -9.33 -26.86 23.05
C GLY A 21 -8.66 -26.90 21.66
N GLU A 22 -9.03 -27.90 20.88
CA GLU A 22 -8.90 -27.82 19.43
C GLU A 22 -9.67 -26.56 19.03
N LEU A 23 -8.93 -25.53 18.65
CA LEU A 23 -9.48 -24.43 17.88
C LEU A 23 -10.12 -25.08 16.63
N PRO A 24 -11.38 -24.78 16.32
CA PRO A 24 -11.99 -25.33 15.13
C PRO A 24 -11.11 -24.98 13.94
N GLY A 25 -10.45 -25.99 13.41
CA GLY A 25 -9.76 -25.95 12.14
C GLY A 25 -10.79 -25.85 11.02
N GLU A 26 -11.42 -24.70 10.86
CA GLU A 26 -11.82 -24.28 9.56
C GLU A 26 -10.50 -24.01 8.83
N GLU A 27 -10.12 -24.93 7.97
CA GLU A 27 -9.19 -24.67 6.88
C GLU A 27 -9.71 -23.38 6.24
N ARG A 28 -9.08 -22.24 6.59
CA ARG A 28 -9.26 -21.00 5.84
C ARG A 28 -8.66 -21.30 4.49
N GLU A 29 -9.47 -21.87 3.60
CA GLU A 29 -9.19 -21.93 2.19
C GLU A 29 -8.69 -20.55 1.82
N PHE A 30 -7.42 -20.46 1.42
CA PHE A 30 -6.85 -19.22 0.92
C PHE A 30 -7.69 -18.84 -0.28
N ALA A 31 -8.75 -18.07 -0.02
CA ALA A 31 -9.67 -17.61 -1.03
C ALA A 31 -8.82 -17.06 -2.18
N GLY A 32 -9.09 -17.52 -3.37
CA GLY A 32 -8.37 -17.27 -4.61
C GLY A 32 -7.82 -15.86 -4.81
N PRO A 33 -7.38 -15.48 -5.97
CA PRO A 33 -6.69 -14.20 -6.18
C PRO A 33 -7.54 -13.05 -5.64
N THR A 34 -6.88 -12.11 -4.96
CA THR A 34 -7.51 -10.88 -4.45
C THR A 34 -8.29 -10.15 -5.56
N ARG A 35 -9.28 -9.31 -5.21
CA ARG A 35 -10.07 -8.55 -6.21
C ARG A 35 -9.17 -7.73 -7.13
N LEU A 36 -8.14 -7.06 -6.59
CA LEU A 36 -7.16 -6.33 -7.38
C LEU A 36 -6.40 -7.26 -8.33
N ALA A 37 -5.91 -8.40 -7.83
CA ALA A 37 -5.22 -9.38 -8.68
C ALA A 37 -6.13 -9.93 -9.79
N ALA A 38 -7.41 -10.18 -9.49
CA ALA A 38 -8.40 -10.62 -10.48
C ALA A 38 -8.65 -9.55 -11.55
N ALA A 39 -8.79 -8.27 -11.14
CA ALA A 39 -8.95 -7.15 -12.07
C ALA A 39 -7.76 -7.02 -13.03
N LEU A 40 -6.54 -6.98 -12.49
CA LEU A 40 -5.33 -6.85 -13.31
C LEU A 40 -5.14 -8.03 -14.27
N ARG A 41 -5.39 -9.26 -13.82
CA ARG A 41 -5.25 -10.45 -14.70
C ARG A 41 -6.31 -10.55 -15.78
N SER A 42 -7.53 -10.12 -15.51
CA SER A 42 -8.60 -10.11 -16.50
C SER A 42 -8.54 -8.95 -17.48
N GLY A 43 -7.62 -8.00 -17.29
CA GLY A 43 -7.56 -6.76 -18.07
C GLY A 43 -8.71 -5.79 -17.73
N ARG A 44 -9.45 -6.01 -16.64
CA ARG A 44 -10.46 -5.06 -16.17
C ARG A 44 -9.77 -3.83 -15.58
N PHE A 45 -10.25 -2.66 -15.98
CA PHE A 45 -9.72 -1.40 -15.48
C PHE A 45 -9.93 -1.28 -13.96
N ALA A 46 -8.84 -1.25 -13.20
CA ALA A 46 -8.86 -1.25 -11.74
C ALA A 46 -8.97 0.16 -11.17
N VAL A 47 -9.70 0.31 -10.07
CA VAL A 47 -9.77 1.54 -9.28
C VAL A 47 -9.25 1.25 -7.89
N THR A 48 -8.29 2.04 -7.41
CA THR A 48 -7.72 1.91 -6.07
C THR A 48 -7.60 3.28 -5.40
N CYS A 49 -7.60 3.32 -4.08
CA CYS A 49 -7.53 4.56 -3.30
C CYS A 49 -6.51 4.44 -2.17
N ASP A 50 -5.86 5.55 -1.81
CA ASP A 50 -5.07 5.68 -0.59
C ASP A 50 -5.93 5.92 0.65
N LEU A 51 -5.51 5.35 1.76
CA LEU A 51 -6.00 5.69 3.09
C LEU A 51 -4.84 5.81 4.08
N HIS A 52 -4.82 6.90 4.83
CA HIS A 52 -3.75 7.18 5.77
C HIS A 52 -4.15 6.78 7.18
N PRO A 53 -3.41 5.87 7.86
CA PRO A 53 -3.62 5.61 9.27
C PRO A 53 -3.47 6.89 10.10
N PRO A 54 -4.14 7.01 11.25
CA PRO A 54 -4.07 8.21 12.09
C PRO A 54 -2.68 8.37 12.74
N ARG A 55 -2.35 9.59 13.14
CA ARG A 55 -1.16 9.89 13.97
C ARG A 55 -1.36 9.59 15.46
N GLY A 56 -2.61 9.41 15.86
CA GLY A 56 -3.01 8.98 17.21
C GLY A 56 -3.53 7.54 17.19
N THR A 57 -4.10 7.09 18.31
CA THR A 57 -4.53 5.69 18.50
C THR A 57 -5.99 5.41 18.12
N ARG A 58 -6.80 6.47 17.89
CA ARG A 58 -8.22 6.28 17.55
C ARG A 58 -8.40 5.99 16.08
N MET A 59 -9.04 4.86 15.79
CA MET A 59 -9.22 4.35 14.43
C MET A 59 -10.62 4.64 13.85
N ASP A 60 -11.50 5.33 14.59
CA ASP A 60 -12.89 5.54 14.18
C ASP A 60 -13.04 6.25 12.82
N ASP A 61 -12.28 7.33 12.62
CA ASP A 61 -12.30 8.08 11.35
C ASP A 61 -11.71 7.25 10.22
N PHE A 62 -10.63 6.52 10.49
CA PHE A 62 -10.00 5.61 9.53
C PHE A 62 -10.99 4.53 9.07
N SER A 63 -11.71 3.91 10.01
CA SER A 63 -12.74 2.90 9.71
C SER A 63 -13.88 3.48 8.88
N ARG A 64 -14.36 4.68 9.24
CA ARG A 64 -15.44 5.37 8.51
C ARG A 64 -15.01 5.72 7.07
N GLU A 65 -13.80 6.24 6.90
CA GLU A 65 -13.24 6.54 5.57
C GLU A 65 -13.04 5.25 4.75
N ALA A 66 -12.57 4.17 5.37
CA ALA A 66 -12.43 2.87 4.71
C ALA A 66 -13.76 2.35 4.15
N LEU A 67 -14.82 2.37 4.98
CA LEU A 67 -16.17 1.95 4.56
C LEU A 67 -16.74 2.85 3.47
N LEU A 68 -16.41 4.14 3.47
CA LEU A 68 -16.82 5.07 2.41
C LEU A 68 -16.14 4.75 1.07
N LEU A 69 -14.89 4.34 1.08
CA LEU A 69 -14.09 4.04 -0.12
C LEU A 69 -14.31 2.61 -0.63
N ALA A 70 -14.68 1.68 0.23
CA ALA A 70 -14.81 0.25 -0.09
C ALA A 70 -15.67 -0.08 -1.33
N PRO A 71 -16.86 0.56 -1.54
CA PRO A 71 -17.69 0.28 -2.71
C PRO A 71 -17.14 0.87 -4.01
N LEU A 72 -16.13 1.74 -3.94
CA LEU A 72 -15.59 2.50 -5.06
C LEU A 72 -14.28 1.93 -5.59
N ALA A 73 -13.63 1.05 -4.83
CA ALA A 73 -12.28 0.61 -5.11
C ALA A 73 -12.15 -0.92 -5.07
N ASP A 74 -11.31 -1.46 -5.96
CA ASP A 74 -10.93 -2.87 -5.94
C ASP A 74 -10.07 -3.19 -4.73
N ALA A 75 -9.26 -2.23 -4.27
CA ALA A 75 -8.47 -2.32 -3.05
C ALA A 75 -8.13 -0.92 -2.49
N VAL A 76 -7.90 -0.85 -1.19
CA VAL A 76 -7.52 0.37 -0.47
C VAL A 76 -6.08 0.24 0.02
N PHE A 77 -5.23 1.15 -0.41
CA PHE A 77 -3.81 1.20 -0.04
C PHE A 77 -3.65 1.87 1.32
N VAL A 78 -3.05 1.17 2.26
CA VAL A 78 -2.76 1.70 3.59
C VAL A 78 -1.33 2.21 3.62
N THR A 79 -1.17 3.54 3.69
CA THR A 79 0.14 4.19 3.58
C THR A 79 1.03 3.96 4.80
N GLU A 80 2.34 3.83 4.58
CA GLU A 80 3.34 3.72 5.64
C GLU A 80 4.04 5.05 5.88
N SER A 81 3.60 5.79 6.89
CA SER A 81 4.22 7.03 7.40
C SER A 81 4.69 8.01 6.30
N PRO A 82 3.79 8.47 5.41
CA PRO A 82 4.15 9.37 4.33
C PRO A 82 4.78 10.67 4.89
N GLY A 83 5.83 11.16 4.19
CA GLY A 83 6.63 12.29 4.62
C GLY A 83 7.47 11.99 5.88
N ALA A 84 7.80 10.72 6.14
CA ALA A 84 8.52 10.24 7.33
C ALA A 84 7.88 10.68 8.66
N ARG A 85 6.55 10.80 8.70
CA ARG A 85 5.78 11.19 9.89
C ARG A 85 5.13 9.97 10.53
N PRO A 86 5.42 9.65 11.81
CA PRO A 86 4.89 8.46 12.48
C PRO A 86 3.36 8.43 12.49
N ARG A 87 2.82 7.25 12.20
CA ARG A 87 1.39 6.91 12.20
C ARG A 87 1.20 5.52 12.79
N VAL A 88 -0.04 5.12 13.05
CA VAL A 88 -0.37 3.71 13.24
C VAL A 88 0.21 2.93 12.06
N SER A 89 0.80 1.76 12.31
CA SER A 89 1.46 0.98 11.26
C SER A 89 0.50 0.60 10.13
N SER A 90 1.02 0.54 8.93
CA SER A 90 0.24 0.12 7.76
C SER A 90 -0.34 -1.29 7.94
N LEU A 91 0.41 -2.21 8.57
CA LEU A 91 -0.07 -3.55 8.86
C LEU A 91 -1.29 -3.54 9.79
N ALA A 92 -1.26 -2.76 10.89
CA ALA A 92 -2.41 -2.63 11.79
C ALA A 92 -3.63 -2.05 11.07
N GLY A 93 -3.42 -1.05 10.21
CA GLY A 93 -4.48 -0.50 9.35
C GLY A 93 -5.05 -1.55 8.39
N CYS A 94 -4.20 -2.35 7.74
CA CYS A 94 -4.62 -3.43 6.84
C CYS A 94 -5.42 -4.53 7.56
N ILE A 95 -5.03 -4.91 8.77
CA ILE A 95 -5.78 -5.88 9.60
C ILE A 95 -7.20 -5.35 9.84
N LEU A 96 -7.33 -4.10 10.26
CA LEU A 96 -8.64 -3.49 10.48
C LEU A 96 -9.47 -3.43 9.20
N LEU A 97 -8.88 -3.09 8.05
CA LEU A 97 -9.58 -3.13 6.76
C LEU A 97 -10.12 -4.53 6.46
N ARG A 98 -9.32 -5.57 6.70
CA ARG A 98 -9.76 -6.96 6.53
C ARG A 98 -10.96 -7.31 7.40
N GLU A 99 -10.94 -6.91 8.67
CA GLU A 99 -12.07 -7.10 9.60
C GLU A 99 -13.34 -6.39 9.14
N LEU A 100 -13.19 -5.22 8.49
CA LEU A 100 -14.29 -4.46 7.89
C LEU A 100 -14.74 -5.00 6.51
N GLY A 101 -14.14 -6.07 5.99
CA GLY A 101 -14.45 -6.62 4.68
C GLY A 101 -13.91 -5.78 3.50
N VAL A 102 -12.99 -4.86 3.76
CA VAL A 102 -12.33 -4.01 2.77
C VAL A 102 -11.02 -4.65 2.34
N GLU A 103 -10.78 -4.78 1.05
CA GLU A 103 -9.52 -5.37 0.55
C GLU A 103 -8.35 -4.38 0.71
N PRO A 104 -7.32 -4.71 1.51
CA PRO A 104 -6.18 -3.84 1.73
C PRO A 104 -5.06 -4.09 0.73
N VAL A 105 -4.25 -3.04 0.50
CA VAL A 105 -2.88 -3.16 -0.03
C VAL A 105 -1.93 -2.62 1.04
N LEU A 106 -1.05 -3.46 1.54
CA LEU A 106 -0.04 -3.07 2.52
C LEU A 106 1.07 -2.29 1.82
N GLN A 107 1.24 -1.01 2.18
CA GLN A 107 2.46 -0.29 1.83
C GLN A 107 3.55 -0.61 2.86
N LEU A 108 4.71 -1.07 2.37
CA LEU A 108 5.87 -1.41 3.19
C LEU A 108 7.13 -0.76 2.61
N THR A 109 7.87 -0.02 3.44
CA THR A 109 9.06 0.70 3.02
C THR A 109 10.34 0.03 3.54
N CYS A 110 11.39 -0.02 2.71
CA CYS A 110 12.65 -0.63 3.10
C CYS A 110 13.57 0.30 3.92
N ILE A 111 13.29 1.61 3.95
CA ILE A 111 14.21 2.60 4.52
C ILE A 111 14.32 2.53 6.06
N ARG A 112 13.26 2.08 6.75
CA ARG A 112 13.18 2.13 8.23
C ARG A 112 13.54 0.83 8.91
N SER A 113 13.67 -0.28 8.16
CA SER A 113 13.73 -1.61 8.76
C SER A 113 14.85 -2.46 8.18
N ASN A 114 15.40 -3.35 8.99
CA ASN A 114 16.33 -4.35 8.52
C ASN A 114 15.59 -5.56 7.91
N ARG A 115 16.34 -6.49 7.28
CA ARG A 115 15.76 -7.65 6.60
C ARG A 115 14.90 -8.52 7.53
N ILE A 116 15.25 -8.65 8.81
CA ILE A 116 14.49 -9.47 9.76
C ILE A 116 13.12 -8.86 10.00
N ALA A 117 13.06 -7.56 10.30
CA ALA A 117 11.81 -6.84 10.53
C ALA A 117 10.93 -6.84 9.27
N LEU A 118 11.51 -6.57 8.10
CA LEU A 118 10.77 -6.59 6.83
C LEU A 118 10.17 -7.97 6.54
N LYS A 119 10.91 -9.05 6.78
CA LYS A 119 10.41 -10.43 6.62
C LYS A 119 9.30 -10.72 7.62
N SER A 120 9.44 -10.28 8.89
CA SER A 120 8.40 -10.44 9.91
C SER A 120 7.10 -9.72 9.55
N GLU A 121 7.19 -8.49 9.01
CA GLU A 121 6.01 -7.75 8.52
C GLU A 121 5.30 -8.49 7.37
N LEU A 122 6.06 -9.04 6.41
CA LEU A 122 5.49 -9.83 5.30
C LEU A 122 4.83 -11.12 5.80
N LEU A 123 5.43 -11.82 6.76
CA LEU A 123 4.84 -13.01 7.41
C LEU A 123 3.58 -12.62 8.18
N GLY A 124 3.62 -11.52 8.93
CA GLY A 124 2.46 -10.97 9.63
C GLY A 124 1.32 -10.64 8.69
N ALA A 125 1.61 -9.97 7.56
CA ALA A 125 0.61 -9.69 6.52
C ALA A 125 -0.03 -10.98 5.99
N ALA A 126 0.78 -11.97 5.65
CA ALA A 126 0.29 -13.26 5.15
C ALA A 126 -0.58 -14.01 6.18
N ALA A 127 -0.16 -14.03 7.46
CA ALA A 127 -0.91 -14.66 8.55
C ALA A 127 -2.31 -14.06 8.74
N TRP A 128 -2.48 -12.78 8.39
CA TRP A 128 -3.78 -12.09 8.40
C TRP A 128 -4.48 -12.09 7.03
N GLY A 129 -3.98 -12.84 6.04
CA GLY A 129 -4.59 -12.92 4.71
C GLY A 129 -4.48 -11.63 3.91
N ILE A 130 -3.44 -10.81 4.16
CA ILE A 130 -3.13 -9.59 3.42
C ILE A 130 -2.09 -9.95 2.36
N TYR A 131 -2.52 -10.04 1.10
CA TYR A 131 -1.69 -10.52 0.00
C TYR A 131 -1.33 -9.46 -1.02
N ASN A 132 -2.00 -8.30 -1.04
CA ASN A 132 -1.61 -7.20 -1.91
C ASN A 132 -0.58 -6.32 -1.20
N LEU A 133 0.54 -6.08 -1.88
CA LEU A 133 1.66 -5.31 -1.36
C LEU A 133 1.99 -4.16 -2.31
N LEU A 134 2.37 -3.01 -1.76
CA LEU A 134 3.10 -1.95 -2.47
C LEU A 134 4.43 -1.75 -1.76
N LEU A 135 5.53 -2.16 -2.40
CA LEU A 135 6.87 -2.15 -1.83
C LEU A 135 7.66 -0.92 -2.30
N LEU A 136 8.11 -0.11 -1.35
CA LEU A 136 8.62 1.23 -1.58
C LEU A 136 10.00 1.44 -0.95
N GLY A 137 10.71 2.48 -1.43
CA GLY A 137 11.93 2.97 -0.78
C GLY A 137 11.64 3.62 0.58
N GLY A 138 10.62 4.46 0.62
CA GLY A 138 10.22 5.28 1.76
C GLY A 138 10.90 6.65 1.79
N ASP A 139 10.28 7.57 2.53
CA ASP A 139 10.78 8.93 2.70
C ASP A 139 11.90 8.98 3.75
N PRO A 140 13.02 9.69 3.50
CA PRO A 140 14.10 9.84 4.47
C PRO A 140 13.64 10.50 5.77
N ALA A 141 14.17 10.04 6.91
CA ALA A 141 13.83 10.54 8.24
C ALA A 141 13.96 12.09 8.37
N ARG A 142 14.97 12.68 7.70
CA ARG A 142 15.22 14.13 7.68
C ARG A 142 14.05 14.99 7.16
N LEU A 143 13.07 14.39 6.46
CA LEU A 143 11.88 15.07 5.95
C LEU A 143 10.71 15.07 6.94
N GLY A 144 10.80 14.27 8.00
CA GLY A 144 9.72 14.03 8.96
C GLY A 144 9.87 14.72 10.30
N ASP A 145 9.17 14.19 11.28
CA ASP A 145 9.10 14.74 12.64
C ASP A 145 10.32 14.31 13.50
N HIS A 146 11.10 13.33 13.04
CA HIS A 146 12.27 12.78 13.73
C HIS A 146 13.48 12.79 12.79
N PRO A 147 14.02 13.98 12.45
CA PRO A 147 15.13 14.09 11.49
C PRO A 147 16.44 13.43 11.98
N GLU A 148 16.56 13.19 13.28
CA GLU A 148 17.67 12.48 13.94
C GLU A 148 17.60 10.95 13.78
N ALA A 149 16.46 10.41 13.36
CA ALA A 149 16.32 8.96 13.21
C ALA A 149 17.18 8.43 12.06
N VAL A 150 17.71 7.23 12.25
CA VAL A 150 18.61 6.60 11.27
C VAL A 150 17.83 5.86 10.19
N ASP A 151 18.11 6.18 8.93
CA ASP A 151 17.67 5.41 7.78
C ASP A 151 18.47 4.10 7.69
N VAL A 152 17.84 2.96 7.96
CA VAL A 152 18.51 1.64 8.05
C VAL A 152 19.03 1.16 6.69
N ARG A 153 18.26 1.34 5.61
CA ARG A 153 18.63 1.02 4.21
C ARG A 153 19.30 -0.35 4.02
N CYS A 154 18.88 -1.35 4.78
CA CYS A 154 19.43 -2.71 4.70
C CYS A 154 19.14 -3.37 3.34
N LEU A 155 17.97 -3.10 2.77
CA LEU A 155 17.56 -3.50 1.43
C LEU A 155 17.17 -2.26 0.63
N GLY A 156 17.48 -2.27 -0.68
CA GLY A 156 16.82 -1.37 -1.62
C GLY A 156 15.45 -1.93 -2.04
N THR A 157 14.65 -1.12 -2.75
CA THR A 157 13.32 -1.54 -3.21
C THR A 157 13.34 -2.85 -4.03
N PRO A 158 14.26 -3.06 -5.00
CA PRO A 158 14.36 -4.35 -5.69
C PRO A 158 14.67 -5.52 -4.74
N GLY A 159 15.51 -5.30 -3.72
CA GLY A 159 15.82 -6.32 -2.72
C GLY A 159 14.63 -6.70 -1.84
N LEU A 160 13.77 -5.74 -1.47
CA LEU A 160 12.53 -6.00 -0.75
C LEU A 160 11.51 -6.74 -1.64
N ILE A 161 11.40 -6.35 -2.91
CA ILE A 161 10.57 -7.05 -3.90
C ILE A 161 11.04 -8.50 -4.07
N ALA A 162 12.36 -8.72 -4.23
CA ALA A 162 12.92 -10.07 -4.36
C ALA A 162 12.68 -10.93 -3.11
N LEU A 163 12.71 -10.34 -1.91
CA LEU A 163 12.35 -11.04 -0.67
C LEU A 163 10.90 -11.52 -0.71
N ALA A 164 9.94 -10.65 -1.02
CA ALA A 164 8.52 -11.00 -1.13
C ALA A 164 8.27 -12.01 -2.25
N ALA A 165 8.92 -11.86 -3.41
CA ALA A 165 8.84 -12.80 -4.53
C ALA A 165 9.44 -14.17 -4.19
N GLY A 166 10.51 -14.22 -3.37
CA GLY A 166 11.05 -15.46 -2.82
C GLY A 166 10.03 -16.17 -1.92
N MET A 167 9.37 -15.44 -1.03
CA MET A 167 8.30 -15.99 -0.17
C MET A 167 7.09 -16.47 -1.00
N ARG A 168 6.79 -15.83 -2.12
CA ARG A 168 5.74 -16.27 -3.04
C ARG A 168 6.05 -17.63 -3.71
N LYS A 169 7.32 -17.92 -3.93
CA LYS A 169 7.76 -19.22 -4.51
C LYS A 169 7.79 -20.35 -3.47
N GLY A 170 7.75 -20.04 -2.18
CA GLY A 170 7.99 -20.98 -1.11
C GLY A 170 9.48 -21.36 -0.95
N GLY A 171 9.77 -22.43 -0.24
CA GLY A 171 11.15 -22.87 -0.01
C GLY A 171 11.78 -22.21 1.24
N PRO A 172 13.12 -21.93 1.24
CA PRO A 172 13.82 -21.49 2.45
C PRO A 172 13.38 -20.13 2.99
N GLU A 173 12.67 -19.33 2.20
CA GLU A 173 12.12 -18.06 2.65
C GLU A 173 10.85 -18.21 3.50
N VAL A 174 10.19 -19.39 3.48
CA VAL A 174 9.02 -19.71 4.31
C VAL A 174 9.30 -21.04 5.03
N GLU A 175 9.30 -21.05 6.35
CA GLU A 175 9.68 -22.19 7.16
C GLU A 175 8.69 -23.37 6.99
N GLY A 176 9.20 -24.60 7.14
CA GLY A 176 8.36 -25.81 7.19
C GLY A 176 7.89 -26.35 5.85
N GLY A 177 8.48 -25.96 4.72
CA GLY A 177 8.05 -26.46 3.40
C GLY A 177 6.64 -26.00 3.01
N SER A 178 6.16 -24.94 3.63
CA SER A 178 4.84 -24.34 3.35
C SER A 178 4.70 -23.97 1.87
N PRO A 179 3.51 -24.08 1.31
CA PRO A 179 3.24 -23.55 -0.02
C PRO A 179 3.59 -22.06 -0.07
N GLY A 180 3.96 -21.57 -1.24
CA GLY A 180 4.30 -20.17 -1.41
C GLY A 180 3.14 -19.24 -1.02
N ILE A 181 3.46 -18.05 -0.54
CA ILE A 181 2.47 -17.05 -0.15
C ILE A 181 1.99 -16.32 -1.41
N PRO A 182 0.69 -16.25 -1.71
CA PRO A 182 0.18 -15.72 -2.98
C PRO A 182 0.22 -14.17 -3.04
N PHE A 183 1.36 -13.55 -2.78
CA PHE A 183 1.51 -12.11 -2.85
C PHE A 183 1.32 -11.56 -4.26
N LEU A 184 0.51 -10.52 -4.37
CA LEU A 184 0.49 -9.57 -5.49
C LEU A 184 1.39 -8.39 -5.14
N ILE A 185 2.48 -8.19 -5.89
CA ILE A 185 3.55 -7.27 -5.53
C ILE A 185 3.54 -6.05 -6.45
N GLY A 186 3.29 -4.89 -5.90
CA GLY A 186 3.37 -3.60 -6.58
C GLY A 186 4.64 -2.82 -6.24
N ALA A 187 5.02 -1.92 -7.12
CA ALA A 187 6.11 -0.96 -6.92
C ALA A 187 5.77 0.41 -7.52
N ALA A 188 6.39 1.48 -7.03
CA ALA A 188 6.20 2.82 -7.58
C ALA A 188 7.12 3.09 -8.76
N VAL A 189 6.68 3.98 -9.68
CA VAL A 189 7.46 4.54 -10.77
C VAL A 189 7.21 6.04 -10.91
N ASP A 190 8.24 6.84 -11.18
CA ASP A 190 8.07 8.25 -11.52
C ASP A 190 8.11 8.43 -13.04
N HIS A 191 6.96 8.67 -13.65
CA HIS A 191 6.82 8.87 -15.09
C HIS A 191 7.58 10.09 -15.65
N ARG A 192 8.10 10.97 -14.77
CA ARG A 192 8.90 12.14 -15.13
C ARG A 192 10.39 11.90 -15.00
N GLY A 193 10.80 10.78 -14.43
CA GLY A 193 12.19 10.47 -14.11
C GLY A 193 13.04 10.02 -15.31
N GLY A 194 12.51 10.06 -16.53
CA GLY A 194 13.21 9.74 -17.77
C GLY A 194 13.76 8.30 -17.80
N ARG A 195 14.78 8.07 -18.64
CA ARG A 195 15.34 6.74 -18.89
C ARG A 195 15.85 6.04 -17.62
N ALA A 196 16.48 6.79 -16.71
CA ALA A 196 17.00 6.21 -15.46
C ALA A 196 15.86 5.64 -14.58
N GLU A 197 14.68 6.24 -14.60
CA GLU A 197 13.53 5.68 -13.87
C GLU A 197 12.93 4.47 -14.58
N LEU A 198 12.93 4.43 -15.90
CA LEU A 198 12.54 3.23 -16.64
C LEU A 198 13.47 2.04 -16.34
N GLU A 199 14.75 2.27 -16.24
CA GLU A 199 15.72 1.23 -15.82
C GLU A 199 15.46 0.76 -14.37
N ARG A 200 15.15 1.68 -13.45
CA ARG A 200 14.73 1.33 -12.07
C ARG A 200 13.42 0.57 -12.04
N ALA A 201 12.45 0.97 -12.86
CA ALA A 201 11.17 0.28 -12.97
C ALA A 201 11.36 -1.15 -13.52
N ARG A 202 12.21 -1.31 -14.53
CA ARG A 202 12.55 -2.63 -15.07
C ARG A 202 13.21 -3.51 -14.02
N ALA A 203 14.16 -3.00 -13.25
CA ALA A 203 14.77 -3.77 -12.17
C ALA A 203 13.77 -4.21 -11.08
N LYS A 204 12.74 -3.40 -10.80
CA LYS A 204 11.64 -3.77 -9.88
C LYS A 204 10.79 -4.91 -10.46
N LEU A 205 10.44 -4.86 -11.75
CA LEU A 205 9.71 -5.93 -12.44
C LEU A 205 10.54 -7.23 -12.51
N GLU A 206 11.82 -7.14 -12.85
CA GLU A 206 12.73 -8.29 -12.86
C GLU A 206 12.92 -8.91 -11.46
N ALA A 207 12.85 -8.11 -10.40
CA ALA A 207 12.87 -8.58 -9.02
C ALA A 207 11.57 -9.30 -8.60
N GLY A 208 10.49 -9.19 -9.37
CA GLY A 208 9.24 -9.91 -9.17
C GLY A 208 8.03 -9.06 -8.85
N ALA A 209 8.05 -7.75 -9.13
CA ALA A 209 6.85 -6.92 -9.07
C ALA A 209 5.88 -7.32 -10.19
N ASP A 210 4.58 -7.34 -9.88
CA ASP A 210 3.49 -7.71 -10.79
C ASP A 210 2.84 -6.49 -11.43
N PHE A 211 2.87 -5.34 -10.73
CA PHE A 211 2.29 -4.09 -11.23
C PHE A 211 3.09 -2.87 -10.75
N LEU A 212 2.89 -1.76 -11.44
CA LEU A 212 3.46 -0.47 -11.09
C LEU A 212 2.36 0.54 -10.75
N VAL A 213 2.70 1.50 -9.88
CA VAL A 213 1.86 2.67 -9.56
C VAL A 213 2.68 3.92 -9.84
N THR A 214 2.14 4.86 -10.62
CA THR A 214 2.90 6.09 -10.92
C THR A 214 2.82 7.12 -9.80
N GLN A 215 3.74 8.08 -9.83
CA GLN A 215 3.56 9.36 -9.14
C GLN A 215 2.34 10.10 -9.73
N PRO A 216 1.79 11.13 -9.03
CA PRO A 216 0.61 11.85 -9.51
C PRO A 216 0.76 12.38 -10.93
N VAL A 217 -0.22 12.09 -11.77
CA VAL A 217 -0.33 12.61 -13.13
C VAL A 217 -1.24 13.84 -13.13
N PHE A 218 -0.77 14.95 -13.68
CA PHE A 218 -1.55 16.17 -13.88
C PHE A 218 -1.77 16.48 -15.36
N ASP A 219 -0.88 16.04 -16.23
CA ASP A 219 -0.97 16.17 -17.69
C ASP A 219 -1.11 14.78 -18.32
N ALA A 220 -2.35 14.43 -18.69
CA ALA A 220 -2.66 13.14 -19.29
C ALA A 220 -2.07 13.00 -20.71
N ALA A 221 -1.89 14.10 -21.45
CA ALA A 221 -1.32 14.05 -22.80
C ALA A 221 0.19 13.78 -22.75
N ALA A 222 0.93 14.48 -21.90
CA ALA A 222 2.36 14.20 -21.66
C ALA A 222 2.56 12.79 -21.10
N PHE A 223 1.68 12.36 -20.20
CA PHE A 223 1.70 11.00 -19.65
C PHE A 223 1.47 9.94 -20.73
N ALA A 224 0.55 10.13 -21.66
CA ALA A 224 0.30 9.20 -22.75
C ALA A 224 1.55 8.99 -23.62
N GLY A 225 2.29 10.05 -23.94
CA GLY A 225 3.56 9.96 -24.65
C GLY A 225 4.63 9.15 -23.91
N TRP A 226 4.77 9.40 -22.61
CA TRP A 226 5.67 8.61 -21.77
C TRP A 226 5.23 7.14 -21.70
N TRP A 227 3.93 6.86 -21.55
CA TRP A 227 3.42 5.50 -21.43
C TRP A 227 3.64 4.69 -22.70
N GLU A 228 3.48 5.29 -23.87
CA GLU A 228 3.74 4.62 -25.15
C GLU A 228 5.20 4.13 -25.25
N GLU A 229 6.17 4.95 -24.80
CA GLU A 229 7.57 4.55 -24.72
C GLU A 229 7.79 3.51 -23.61
N ALA A 230 7.26 3.79 -22.41
CA ALA A 230 7.50 2.97 -21.22
C ALA A 230 6.95 1.55 -21.35
N ARG A 231 5.73 1.38 -21.91
CA ARG A 231 5.11 0.05 -22.05
C ARG A 231 5.91 -0.89 -22.94
N ALA A 232 6.52 -0.35 -24.00
CA ALA A 232 7.37 -1.13 -24.89
C ALA A 232 8.67 -1.56 -24.19
N VAL A 233 9.35 -0.64 -23.49
CA VAL A 233 10.58 -0.91 -22.74
C VAL A 233 10.36 -1.87 -21.58
N LEU A 234 9.25 -1.74 -20.87
CA LEU A 234 8.90 -2.53 -19.69
C LEU A 234 8.12 -3.82 -20.02
N ARG A 235 7.88 -4.12 -21.31
CA ARG A 235 7.15 -5.30 -21.80
C ARG A 235 5.71 -5.35 -21.29
N GLU A 236 5.00 -4.24 -21.46
CA GLU A 236 3.56 -4.10 -21.15
C GLU A 236 3.19 -4.49 -19.70
N PRO A 237 3.78 -3.87 -18.68
CA PRO A 237 3.44 -4.18 -17.30
C PRO A 237 2.04 -3.68 -16.96
N SER A 238 1.39 -4.29 -15.98
CA SER A 238 0.20 -3.68 -15.37
C SER A 238 0.58 -2.35 -14.71
N LEU A 239 -0.09 -1.25 -15.09
CA LEU A 239 0.18 0.10 -14.58
C LEU A 239 -1.09 0.75 -14.06
N LEU A 240 -1.04 1.23 -12.81
CA LEU A 240 -2.04 2.11 -12.21
C LEU A 240 -1.52 3.55 -12.26
N ALA A 241 -2.22 4.43 -12.95
CA ALA A 241 -1.87 5.85 -12.99
C ALA A 241 -2.31 6.56 -11.70
N GLY A 242 -1.40 7.28 -11.07
CA GLY A 242 -1.68 8.06 -9.86
C GLY A 242 -2.49 9.31 -10.17
N VAL A 243 -3.59 9.53 -9.45
CA VAL A 243 -4.42 10.75 -9.52
C VAL A 243 -4.52 11.36 -8.14
N LEU A 244 -3.98 12.55 -7.95
CA LEU A 244 -3.96 13.22 -6.66
C LEU A 244 -5.24 14.03 -6.43
N VAL A 245 -5.98 13.74 -5.37
CA VAL A 245 -7.16 14.49 -4.95
C VAL A 245 -6.73 15.55 -3.94
N LEU A 246 -6.74 16.81 -4.37
CA LEU A 246 -6.31 17.96 -3.58
C LEU A 246 -7.49 18.61 -2.86
N GLY A 247 -7.36 18.92 -1.57
CA GLY A 247 -8.40 19.62 -0.80
C GLY A 247 -8.22 21.14 -0.70
N SER A 248 -7.04 21.66 -1.06
CA SER A 248 -6.76 23.10 -0.99
C SER A 248 -5.49 23.48 -1.73
N ALA A 249 -5.38 24.76 -2.13
CA ALA A 249 -4.16 25.32 -2.69
C ALA A 249 -2.97 25.26 -1.70
N ARG A 250 -3.23 25.39 -0.39
CA ARG A 250 -2.21 25.23 0.66
C ARG A 250 -1.62 23.82 0.64
N ALA A 251 -2.46 22.79 0.57
CA ALA A 251 -2.01 21.41 0.46
C ALA A 251 -1.21 21.18 -0.83
N ALA A 252 -1.68 21.73 -1.96
CA ALA A 252 -1.00 21.63 -3.25
C ALA A 252 0.42 22.21 -3.20
N ARG A 253 0.58 23.42 -2.65
CA ARG A 253 1.90 24.05 -2.48
C ARG A 253 2.81 23.28 -1.53
N PHE A 254 2.27 22.79 -0.41
CA PHE A 254 3.04 21.98 0.54
C PHE A 254 3.58 20.70 -0.11
N LEU A 255 2.76 20.02 -0.90
CA LEU A 255 3.17 18.79 -1.59
C LEU A 255 4.24 19.08 -2.65
N SER A 256 4.07 20.13 -3.47
CA SER A 256 5.06 20.54 -4.48
C SER A 256 6.42 20.91 -3.89
N GLY A 257 6.44 21.53 -2.72
CA GLY A 257 7.68 21.99 -2.09
C GLY A 257 8.32 21.01 -1.12
N GLY A 258 7.59 19.98 -0.66
CA GLY A 258 7.99 19.14 0.47
C GLY A 258 8.14 17.66 0.20
N LEU A 259 7.57 17.13 -0.87
CA LEU A 259 7.63 15.71 -1.15
C LEU A 259 8.34 15.41 -2.48
N PRO A 260 9.37 14.56 -2.48
CA PRO A 260 10.00 14.10 -3.72
C PRO A 260 8.96 13.44 -4.65
N GLY A 261 9.03 13.74 -5.93
CA GLY A 261 8.15 13.13 -6.91
C GLY A 261 6.77 13.78 -7.06
N VAL A 262 6.43 14.82 -6.29
CA VAL A 262 5.17 15.54 -6.43
C VAL A 262 5.43 16.99 -6.87
N GLU A 263 4.97 17.33 -8.06
CA GLU A 263 4.99 18.69 -8.60
C GLU A 263 3.59 19.04 -9.08
N VAL A 264 2.91 19.94 -8.37
CA VAL A 264 1.56 20.37 -8.72
C VAL A 264 1.66 21.59 -9.65
N PRO A 265 1.09 21.53 -10.86
CA PRO A 265 1.13 22.66 -11.79
C PRO A 265 0.52 23.94 -11.21
N GLY A 266 1.13 25.09 -11.56
CA GLY A 266 0.66 26.38 -11.07
C GLY A 266 -0.80 26.69 -11.41
N GLU A 267 -1.28 26.25 -12.56
CA GLU A 267 -2.69 26.37 -12.99
C GLU A 267 -3.64 25.59 -12.06
N VAL A 268 -3.26 24.40 -11.59
CA VAL A 268 -4.03 23.60 -10.61
C VAL A 268 -4.13 24.37 -9.30
N ILE A 269 -3.00 24.92 -8.83
CA ILE A 269 -2.97 25.74 -7.61
C ILE A 269 -3.88 26.95 -7.74
N LEU A 270 -3.81 27.67 -8.87
CA LEU A 270 -4.66 28.84 -9.16
C LEU A 270 -6.15 28.50 -9.23
N ARG A 271 -6.52 27.36 -9.80
CA ARG A 271 -7.92 26.88 -9.82
C ARG A 271 -8.43 26.66 -8.41
N LEU A 272 -7.63 25.99 -7.55
CA LEU A 272 -7.99 25.77 -6.15
C LEU A 272 -8.09 27.07 -5.34
N GLU A 273 -7.27 28.10 -5.63
CA GLU A 273 -7.32 29.39 -4.96
C GLU A 273 -8.57 30.19 -5.29
N LYS A 274 -9.00 30.13 -6.54
CA LYS A 274 -10.17 30.86 -7.02
C LYS A 274 -11.50 30.18 -6.72
N ALA A 275 -11.44 28.90 -6.31
CA ALA A 275 -12.63 28.10 -6.07
C ALA A 275 -13.36 28.55 -4.80
N ALA A 276 -14.68 28.72 -4.89
CA ALA A 276 -15.54 28.95 -3.73
C ALA A 276 -15.52 27.74 -2.76
N ASN A 277 -15.29 26.54 -3.28
CA ASN A 277 -15.13 25.31 -2.52
C ASN A 277 -13.95 24.51 -3.09
N PRO A 278 -12.73 24.66 -2.51
CA PRO A 278 -11.53 23.98 -2.99
C PRO A 278 -11.60 22.45 -2.98
N ASP A 279 -12.32 21.85 -2.00
CA ASP A 279 -12.50 20.38 -1.96
C ASP A 279 -13.31 19.86 -3.16
N LEU A 280 -14.36 20.60 -3.55
CA LEU A 280 -15.14 20.24 -4.73
C LEU A 280 -14.36 20.46 -6.02
N GLU A 281 -13.56 21.51 -6.09
CA GLU A 281 -12.70 21.80 -7.23
C GLU A 281 -11.60 20.75 -7.38
N GLY A 282 -10.94 20.39 -6.28
CA GLY A 282 -9.94 19.34 -6.29
C GLY A 282 -10.50 17.97 -6.71
N ALA A 283 -11.72 17.65 -6.28
CA ALA A 283 -12.42 16.46 -6.75
C ALA A 283 -12.77 16.53 -8.25
N ALA A 284 -13.13 17.73 -8.77
CA ALA A 284 -13.39 17.93 -10.18
C ALA A 284 -12.12 17.77 -11.02
N LEU A 285 -11.02 18.40 -10.62
CA LEU A 285 -9.70 18.27 -11.24
C LEU A 285 -9.24 16.81 -11.32
N ALA A 286 -9.35 16.08 -10.21
CA ALA A 286 -9.00 14.66 -10.16
C ALA A 286 -9.90 13.83 -11.10
N ALA A 287 -11.20 14.14 -11.18
CA ALA A 287 -12.12 13.46 -12.10
C ALA A 287 -11.82 13.78 -13.57
N GLU A 288 -11.45 15.01 -13.91
CA GLU A 288 -11.01 15.41 -15.25
C GLU A 288 -9.78 14.60 -15.68
N THR A 289 -8.76 14.55 -14.82
CA THR A 289 -7.53 13.77 -15.05
C THR A 289 -7.85 12.28 -15.18
N ALA A 290 -8.66 11.73 -14.30
CA ALA A 290 -9.01 10.31 -14.30
C ALA A 290 -9.75 9.90 -15.60
N ARG A 291 -10.68 10.73 -16.09
CA ARG A 291 -11.35 10.48 -17.38
C ARG A 291 -10.37 10.48 -18.54
N ALA A 292 -9.47 11.46 -18.60
CA ALA A 292 -8.47 11.54 -19.66
C ALA A 292 -7.52 10.33 -19.63
N LEU A 293 -7.09 9.89 -18.43
CA LEU A 293 -6.24 8.71 -18.26
C LEU A 293 -6.94 7.42 -18.67
N ARG A 294 -8.24 7.28 -18.41
CA ARG A 294 -9.01 6.09 -18.78
C ARG A 294 -9.01 5.81 -20.27
N GLU A 295 -8.91 6.84 -21.09
CA GLU A 295 -8.89 6.73 -22.57
C GLU A 295 -7.52 6.30 -23.10
N ILE A 296 -6.47 6.21 -22.26
CA ILE A 296 -5.13 5.84 -22.68
C ILE A 296 -5.04 4.31 -22.85
N PRO A 297 -4.71 3.80 -24.05
CA PRO A 297 -4.67 2.37 -24.31
C PRO A 297 -3.62 1.64 -23.45
N GLY A 298 -3.99 0.46 -22.96
CA GLY A 298 -3.08 -0.42 -22.20
C GLY A 298 -2.85 -0.01 -20.75
N LEU A 299 -3.48 1.07 -20.26
CA LEU A 299 -3.46 1.41 -18.85
C LEU A 299 -4.37 0.46 -18.08
N SER A 300 -3.86 -0.12 -16.98
CA SER A 300 -4.56 -1.15 -16.22
C SER A 300 -5.52 -0.58 -15.16
N GLY A 301 -5.40 0.71 -14.83
CA GLY A 301 -6.29 1.33 -13.83
C GLY A 301 -5.78 2.67 -13.31
N ILE A 302 -6.48 3.16 -12.31
CA ILE A 302 -6.19 4.42 -11.63
C ILE A 302 -6.03 4.18 -10.12
N HIS A 303 -5.06 4.87 -9.54
CA HIS A 303 -4.83 4.95 -8.11
C HIS A 303 -5.09 6.36 -7.60
N PHE A 304 -6.18 6.57 -6.84
CA PHE A 304 -6.50 7.85 -6.24
C PHE A 304 -5.70 8.08 -4.95
N MET A 305 -4.75 9.01 -5.03
CA MET A 305 -3.92 9.43 -3.91
C MET A 305 -4.64 10.51 -3.10
N LYS A 306 -4.69 10.33 -1.78
CA LYS A 306 -5.49 11.17 -0.90
C LYS A 306 -4.67 12.33 -0.32
N ALA A 307 -4.97 13.57 -0.76
CA ALA A 307 -4.53 14.81 -0.12
C ALA A 307 -5.74 15.72 0.25
N ALA A 308 -6.91 15.10 0.40
CA ALA A 308 -8.18 15.70 0.74
C ALA A 308 -8.98 14.72 1.63
N PRO A 309 -10.12 15.09 2.23
CA PRO A 309 -11.02 14.16 2.89
C PRO A 309 -11.45 13.01 1.97
N ALA A 310 -11.71 11.82 2.51
CA ALA A 310 -12.15 10.65 1.72
C ALA A 310 -13.44 10.93 0.91
N GLU A 311 -14.30 11.82 1.40
CA GLU A 311 -15.48 12.28 0.67
C GLU A 311 -15.14 12.98 -0.65
N SER A 312 -14.02 13.70 -0.72
CA SER A 312 -13.54 14.32 -1.96
C SER A 312 -13.01 13.26 -2.93
N VAL A 313 -12.38 12.21 -2.43
CA VAL A 313 -12.00 11.02 -3.24
C VAL A 313 -13.24 10.34 -3.80
N ARG A 314 -14.25 10.09 -2.97
CA ARG A 314 -15.53 9.52 -3.41
C ARG A 314 -16.14 10.35 -4.55
N LYS A 315 -16.21 11.67 -4.38
CA LYS A 315 -16.73 12.57 -5.42
C LYS A 315 -15.91 12.52 -6.71
N ALA A 316 -14.58 12.43 -6.61
CA ALA A 316 -13.70 12.32 -7.77
C ALA A 316 -13.97 11.03 -8.55
N VAL A 317 -14.01 9.88 -7.87
CA VAL A 317 -14.27 8.56 -8.48
C VAL A 317 -15.64 8.53 -9.17
N THR A 318 -16.70 8.98 -8.45
CA THR A 318 -18.06 9.02 -9.00
C THR A 318 -18.18 9.96 -10.20
N ARG A 319 -17.58 11.18 -10.13
CA ARG A 319 -17.58 12.13 -11.26
C ARG A 319 -16.78 11.63 -12.46
N ALA A 320 -15.77 10.82 -12.23
CA ALA A 320 -15.01 10.20 -13.32
C ALA A 320 -15.79 9.09 -14.04
N GLY A 321 -16.91 8.62 -13.51
CA GLY A 321 -17.70 7.53 -14.08
C GLY A 321 -16.97 6.17 -14.01
N LEU A 322 -16.21 5.96 -12.94
CA LEU A 322 -15.41 4.74 -12.74
C LEU A 322 -16.15 3.68 -11.91
N VAL A 323 -17.30 4.04 -11.32
CA VAL A 323 -18.21 3.18 -10.53
C VAL A 323 -19.64 3.59 -10.83
#